data_62baf1a343c1d7aa855a57e9ecec4ee9
#
_entry.id   62baf1a343c1d7aa855a57e9ecec4ee9
#
_cell.length_a   1.000
_cell.length_b   1.000
_cell.length_c   1.000
_cell.angle_alpha   90.00
_cell.angle_beta   90.00
_cell.angle_gamma   90.00
#
_symmetry.space_group_name_H-M   'P 1'
#
loop_
_entity.id
_entity.type
_entity.pdbx_description
1 polymer ?
#
loop_
_entity_poly.entity_id
_entity_poly.type
_entity_poly.pdbx_seq_one_letter_code
_entity_poly.pdbx_strand_id
1 'polypeptide(L)'
;MQTMQDISFPKPKIHLFVCINDRTGIPGNTTPSCGPRIKPEDVSEVKKWIRNQGLTTTVYCTKAKCLGFCNEEGSVACVYPSGRFIKGIQNKEDIKEIVKEEMEKLKHGL
;
A
#
# COMPACT_ATOMS: atom_id res chain seq x y z
N MET A 1 11.72 24.93 -22.70
CA MET A 1 11.95 23.90 -21.68
C MET A 1 11.14 24.22 -20.44
N GLN A 2 10.40 23.25 -19.95
CA GLN A 2 9.60 23.44 -18.74
C GLN A 2 10.44 23.23 -17.48
N THR A 3 10.27 24.13 -16.52
CA THR A 3 10.86 23.99 -15.20
C THR A 3 9.94 23.10 -14.35
N MET A 4 10.54 22.20 -13.57
CA MET A 4 9.79 21.39 -12.64
C MET A 4 9.14 22.31 -11.57
N GLN A 5 7.92 21.97 -11.18
CA GLN A 5 7.16 22.72 -10.18
C GLN A 5 6.52 21.75 -9.21
N ASP A 6 6.41 22.19 -7.96
CA ASP A 6 5.69 21.41 -6.95
C ASP A 6 4.19 21.45 -7.21
N ILE A 7 3.55 20.30 -7.02
CA ILE A 7 2.09 20.23 -7.06
C ILE A 7 1.56 20.62 -5.68
N SER A 8 0.71 21.65 -5.66
CA SER A 8 0.08 22.08 -4.42
C SER A 8 -1.30 21.45 -4.31
N PHE A 9 -1.51 20.66 -3.26
CA PHE A 9 -2.78 19.96 -3.02
C PHE A 9 -2.88 19.58 -1.55
N PRO A 10 -4.11 19.36 -1.03
CA PRO A 10 -4.26 18.82 0.31
C PRO A 10 -3.73 17.40 0.36
N LYS A 11 -2.65 17.18 1.11
CA LYS A 11 -2.02 15.86 1.19
C LYS A 11 -2.86 14.91 2.03
N PRO A 12 -2.90 13.62 1.67
CA PRO A 12 -3.59 12.63 2.49
C PRO A 12 -2.90 12.51 3.85
N LYS A 13 -3.66 12.17 4.87
CA LYS A 13 -3.11 11.92 6.20
C LYS A 13 -2.47 10.56 6.29
N ILE A 14 -2.89 9.64 5.43
CA ILE A 14 -2.37 8.28 5.33
C ILE A 14 -2.15 7.99 3.85
N HIS A 15 -0.93 7.66 3.47
CA HIS A 15 -0.65 7.20 2.11
C HIS A 15 -0.01 5.82 2.19
N LEU A 16 -0.75 4.81 1.77
CA LEU A 16 -0.36 3.42 1.81
C LEU A 16 0.17 3.00 0.44
N PHE A 17 1.34 2.39 0.41
CA PHE A 17 1.93 1.82 -0.80
C PHE A 17 1.99 0.31 -0.63
N VAL A 18 1.33 -0.42 -1.52
CA VAL A 18 1.22 -1.88 -1.43
C VAL A 18 1.99 -2.52 -2.58
N CYS A 19 2.91 -3.39 -2.24
CA CYS A 19 3.71 -4.10 -3.24
C CYS A 19 2.88 -5.15 -3.95
N ILE A 20 2.87 -5.10 -5.29
CA ILE A 20 2.19 -6.06 -6.14
C ILE A 20 3.19 -6.78 -7.06
N ASN A 21 4.49 -6.64 -6.80
CA ASN A 21 5.51 -7.23 -7.65
C ASN A 21 5.41 -8.76 -7.64
N ASP A 22 5.31 -9.35 -8.82
CA ASP A 22 5.18 -10.79 -8.99
C ASP A 22 6.30 -11.30 -9.88
N ARG A 23 7.19 -12.12 -9.30
CA ARG A 23 8.32 -12.72 -10.00
C ARG A 23 8.08 -14.19 -10.38
N THR A 24 6.90 -14.72 -10.09
CA THR A 24 6.62 -16.15 -10.29
C THR A 24 6.65 -16.57 -11.75
N GLY A 25 6.38 -15.65 -12.67
CA GLY A 25 6.42 -15.94 -14.11
C GLY A 25 7.80 -15.79 -14.77
N ILE A 26 8.83 -15.44 -14.01
CA ILE A 26 10.18 -15.23 -14.55
C ILE A 26 10.93 -16.55 -14.52
N PRO A 27 11.36 -17.10 -15.68
CA PRO A 27 12.09 -18.38 -15.73
C PRO A 27 13.36 -18.33 -14.87
N GLY A 28 13.57 -19.38 -14.07
CA GLY A 28 14.76 -19.52 -13.24
C GLY A 28 14.80 -18.62 -12.01
N ASN A 29 13.76 -17.84 -11.78
CA ASN A 29 13.73 -16.94 -10.61
C ASN A 29 13.46 -17.72 -9.32
N THR A 30 14.27 -17.48 -8.31
CA THR A 30 14.10 -18.05 -6.96
C THR A 30 13.87 -16.96 -5.92
N THR A 31 13.86 -15.69 -6.31
CA THR A 31 13.66 -14.58 -5.40
C THR A 31 12.19 -14.46 -5.00
N PRO A 32 11.88 -14.35 -3.70
CA PRO A 32 10.50 -14.14 -3.27
C PRO A 32 9.89 -12.87 -3.84
N SER A 33 8.58 -12.86 -4.01
CA SER A 33 7.85 -11.68 -4.45
C SER A 33 6.52 -11.58 -3.70
N CYS A 34 5.94 -10.39 -3.69
CA CYS A 34 4.66 -10.15 -3.00
C CYS A 34 3.47 -10.71 -3.78
N GLY A 35 3.55 -10.70 -5.10
CA GLY A 35 2.56 -11.37 -5.95
C GLY A 35 2.89 -12.84 -6.15
N PRO A 36 1.90 -13.62 -6.53
CA PRO A 36 0.51 -13.26 -6.81
C PRO A 36 -0.39 -13.16 -5.57
N ARG A 37 0.17 -13.19 -4.37
CA ARG A 37 -0.60 -13.12 -3.12
C ARG A 37 -1.47 -11.86 -3.07
N ILE A 38 -0.87 -10.71 -3.38
CA ILE A 38 -1.60 -9.46 -3.56
C ILE A 38 -1.53 -9.06 -5.02
N LYS A 39 -2.67 -8.89 -5.63
CA LYS A 39 -2.81 -8.54 -7.05
C LYS A 39 -3.26 -7.09 -7.20
N PRO A 40 -3.09 -6.48 -8.39
CA PRO A 40 -3.61 -5.14 -8.65
C PRO A 40 -5.10 -5.00 -8.33
N GLU A 41 -5.88 -6.04 -8.58
CA GLU A 41 -7.32 -6.06 -8.30
C GLU A 41 -7.61 -5.92 -6.81
N ASP A 42 -6.77 -6.51 -5.97
CA ASP A 42 -6.92 -6.43 -4.52
C ASP A 42 -6.75 -4.98 -4.05
N VAL A 43 -5.78 -4.28 -4.61
CA VAL A 43 -5.55 -2.86 -4.29
C VAL A 43 -6.73 -2.01 -4.76
N SER A 44 -7.26 -2.32 -5.94
CA SER A 44 -8.45 -1.63 -6.47
C SER A 44 -9.67 -1.84 -5.57
N GLU A 45 -9.84 -3.04 -5.03
CA GLU A 45 -10.91 -3.33 -4.08
C GLU A 45 -10.75 -2.53 -2.77
N VAL A 46 -9.52 -2.41 -2.29
CA VAL A 46 -9.25 -1.60 -1.10
C VAL A 46 -9.57 -0.13 -1.37
N LYS A 47 -9.22 0.38 -2.55
CA LYS A 47 -9.56 1.76 -2.94
C LYS A 47 -11.06 1.99 -2.96
N LYS A 48 -11.83 1.04 -3.48
CA LYS A 48 -13.29 1.08 -3.46
C LYS A 48 -13.81 1.15 -2.03
N TRP A 49 -13.29 0.30 -1.17
CA TRP A 49 -13.67 0.28 0.24
C TRP A 49 -13.37 1.62 0.92
N ILE A 50 -12.18 2.21 0.66
CA ILE A 50 -11.79 3.52 1.18
C ILE A 50 -12.82 4.58 0.76
N ARG A 51 -13.21 4.57 -0.52
CA ARG A 51 -14.22 5.48 -1.04
C ARG A 51 -15.56 5.31 -0.34
N ASN A 52 -15.97 4.06 -0.14
CA ASN A 52 -17.24 3.75 0.50
C ASN A 52 -17.26 4.14 1.98
N GLN A 53 -16.08 4.25 2.60
CA GLN A 53 -15.96 4.73 3.98
C GLN A 53 -15.90 6.26 4.07
N GLY A 54 -15.97 6.97 2.95
CA GLY A 54 -15.86 8.42 2.93
C GLY A 54 -14.47 8.94 3.20
N LEU A 55 -13.44 8.15 2.93
CA LEU A 55 -12.04 8.47 3.26
C LEU A 55 -11.21 8.88 2.04
N THR A 56 -11.84 9.22 0.92
CA THR A 56 -11.16 9.47 -0.36
C THR A 56 -10.04 10.51 -0.27
N THR A 57 -10.23 11.56 0.53
CA THR A 57 -9.24 12.64 0.67
C THR A 57 -8.28 12.42 1.84
N THR A 58 -8.58 11.48 2.72
CA THR A 58 -7.78 11.22 3.91
C THR A 58 -6.78 10.10 3.69
N VAL A 59 -7.18 9.06 2.96
CA VAL A 59 -6.39 7.85 2.75
C VAL A 59 -6.19 7.60 1.27
N TYR A 60 -4.92 7.53 0.85
CA TYR A 60 -4.54 7.12 -0.49
C TYR A 60 -3.94 5.72 -0.40
N CYS A 61 -4.27 4.87 -1.36
CA CYS A 61 -3.70 3.53 -1.47
C CYS A 61 -3.15 3.37 -2.88
N THR A 62 -1.86 3.12 -3.00
CA THR A 62 -1.16 3.10 -4.27
C THR A 62 -0.48 1.75 -4.47
N LYS A 63 -0.57 1.22 -5.67
CA LYS A 63 0.17 0.02 -6.08
C LYS A 63 1.64 0.38 -6.25
N ALA A 64 2.53 -0.50 -5.78
CA ALA A 64 3.97 -0.33 -5.96
C ALA A 64 4.56 -1.63 -6.53
N LYS A 65 5.60 -1.52 -7.34
CA LYS A 65 6.23 -2.71 -7.93
C LYS A 65 7.06 -3.46 -6.91
N CYS A 66 7.92 -2.76 -6.19
CA CYS A 66 8.75 -3.40 -5.17
C CYS A 66 9.15 -2.35 -4.14
N LEU A 67 9.05 -2.73 -2.86
CA LEU A 67 9.44 -1.86 -1.75
C LEU A 67 10.79 -2.27 -1.15
N GLY A 68 11.46 -3.27 -1.76
CA GLY A 68 12.78 -3.69 -1.34
C GLY A 68 12.81 -4.73 -0.23
N PHE A 69 11.67 -5.23 0.21
CA PHE A 69 11.57 -6.14 1.35
C PHE A 69 10.79 -7.42 1.03
N CYS A 70 10.86 -7.88 -0.23
CA CYS A 70 10.17 -9.10 -0.62
C CYS A 70 10.67 -10.29 0.19
N ASN A 71 9.74 -11.09 0.72
CA ASN A 71 10.04 -12.23 1.57
C ASN A 71 8.95 -13.30 1.41
N GLU A 72 9.15 -14.46 2.04
CA GLU A 72 8.24 -15.59 1.92
C GLU A 72 7.07 -15.53 2.91
N GLU A 73 7.14 -14.67 3.91
CA GLU A 73 6.14 -14.60 4.98
C GLU A 73 4.84 -13.94 4.55
N GLY A 74 4.89 -13.05 3.57
CA GLY A 74 3.73 -12.34 3.08
C GLY A 74 4.10 -11.14 2.24
N SER A 75 3.11 -10.44 1.76
CA SER A 75 3.32 -9.22 0.99
C SER A 75 3.71 -8.07 1.92
N VAL A 76 4.23 -7.00 1.31
CA VAL A 76 4.78 -5.86 2.04
C VAL A 76 4.03 -4.59 1.67
N ALA A 77 3.82 -3.74 2.64
CA ALA A 77 3.27 -2.40 2.43
C ALA A 77 4.06 -1.40 3.28
N CYS A 78 4.01 -0.14 2.89
CA CYS A 78 4.53 0.93 3.73
C CYS A 78 3.51 2.06 3.81
N VAL A 79 3.58 2.81 4.90
CA VAL A 79 2.63 3.89 5.22
C VAL A 79 3.40 5.17 5.49
N TYR A 80 2.96 6.25 4.86
CA TYR A 80 3.51 7.58 5.08
C TYR A 80 2.39 8.53 5.53
N PRO A 81 2.72 9.55 6.30
CA PRO A 81 4.05 10.03 6.68
C PRO A 81 4.70 9.27 7.84
N SER A 82 4.04 8.28 8.46
CA SER A 82 4.61 7.57 9.60
C SER A 82 5.91 6.80 9.28
N GLY A 83 6.08 6.37 8.03
CA GLY A 83 7.25 5.60 7.63
C GLY A 83 7.24 4.16 8.11
N ARG A 84 6.07 3.62 8.40
CA ARG A 84 5.89 2.25 8.85
C ARG A 84 6.00 1.28 7.67
N PHE A 85 6.81 0.23 7.82
CA PHE A 85 6.92 -0.86 6.85
C PHE A 85 6.37 -2.14 7.47
N ILE A 86 5.50 -2.84 6.76
CA ILE A 86 4.75 -3.99 7.27
C ILE A 86 4.95 -5.17 6.35
N LYS A 87 5.24 -6.33 6.90
CA LYS A 87 5.30 -7.59 6.15
C LYS A 87 4.23 -8.55 6.66
N GLY A 88 4.07 -9.67 5.99
CA GLY A 88 3.13 -10.70 6.43
C GLY A 88 1.70 -10.50 5.96
N ILE A 89 1.48 -9.60 5.00
CA ILE A 89 0.15 -9.35 4.45
C ILE A 89 -0.26 -10.53 3.57
N GLN A 90 -1.38 -11.19 3.90
CA GLN A 90 -1.83 -12.37 3.20
C GLN A 90 -2.94 -12.09 2.17
N ASN A 91 -3.75 -11.06 2.42
CA ASN A 91 -4.90 -10.76 1.58
C ASN A 91 -5.30 -9.29 1.73
N LYS A 92 -6.29 -8.88 0.93
CA LYS A 92 -6.77 -7.48 0.96
C LYS A 92 -7.39 -7.07 2.29
N GLU A 93 -7.91 -8.02 3.06
CA GLU A 93 -8.49 -7.71 4.36
C GLU A 93 -7.41 -7.23 5.34
N ASP A 94 -6.20 -7.79 5.24
CA ASP A 94 -5.06 -7.32 6.03
C ASP A 94 -4.71 -5.88 5.69
N ILE A 95 -4.83 -5.49 4.42
CA ILE A 95 -4.58 -4.11 3.99
C ILE A 95 -5.61 -3.17 4.62
N LYS A 96 -6.87 -3.56 4.64
CA LYS A 96 -7.93 -2.78 5.29
C LYS A 96 -7.67 -2.63 6.79
N GLU A 97 -7.16 -3.66 7.44
CA GLU A 97 -6.79 -3.59 8.86
C GLU A 97 -5.71 -2.56 9.11
N ILE A 98 -4.72 -2.46 8.23
CA ILE A 98 -3.67 -1.44 8.32
C ILE A 98 -4.29 -0.04 8.28
N VAL A 99 -5.22 0.18 7.36
CA VAL A 99 -5.92 1.47 7.26
C VAL A 99 -6.66 1.77 8.56
N LYS A 100 -7.36 0.79 9.11
CA LYS A 100 -8.11 0.96 10.37
C LYS A 100 -7.18 1.31 11.52
N GLU A 101 -6.05 0.63 11.64
CA GLU A 101 -5.04 0.90 12.66
C GLU A 101 -4.53 2.34 12.55
N GLU A 102 -4.19 2.79 11.35
CA GLU A 102 -3.67 4.13 11.13
C GLU A 102 -4.73 5.19 11.39
N MET A 103 -5.99 4.92 11.05
CA MET A 103 -7.10 5.82 11.36
C MET A 103 -7.30 5.96 12.87
N GLU A 104 -7.16 4.86 13.62
CA GLU A 104 -7.25 4.90 15.08
C GLU A 104 -6.15 5.79 15.68
N LYS A 105 -4.94 5.70 15.16
CA LYS A 105 -3.83 6.56 15.60
C LYS A 105 -4.15 8.04 15.40
N LEU A 106 -4.77 8.38 14.27
CA LEU A 106 -5.17 9.75 13.99
C LEU A 106 -6.22 10.25 15.00
N LYS A 107 -7.18 9.41 15.37
CA LYS A 107 -8.21 9.75 16.37
C LYS A 107 -7.59 10.06 17.72
N HIS A 108 -6.52 9.39 18.08
CA HIS A 108 -5.86 9.58 19.38
C HIS A 108 -4.75 10.61 19.35
N GLY A 109 -4.62 11.37 18.26
CA GLY A 109 -3.65 12.46 18.15
C GLY A 109 -2.20 11.97 18.05
N LEU A 110 -1.99 10.77 17.56
CA LEU A 110 -0.65 10.19 17.42
C LEU A 110 -0.03 10.44 16.05
#